data_d1f753884d29759f399e8b3ea8bc9afc
#
_entry.id   d1f753884d29759f399e8b3ea8bc9afc
#
_cell.length_a   1.000
_cell.length_b   1.000
_cell.length_c   1.000
_cell.angle_alpha   90.00
_cell.angle_beta   90.00
_cell.angle_gamma   90.00
#
_symmetry.space_group_name_H-M   'P 1'
#
loop_
_entity.id
_entity.type
_entity.pdbx_description
1 polymer ?
#
loop_
_entity_poly.entity_id
_entity_poly.type
_entity_poly.pdbx_seq_one_letter_code
_entity_poly.pdbx_strand_id
1 'polypeptide(L)'
;GFKLFLSDQWFSSANAEYFSDPIKDVDQRISVGMGAGYQFVDNSFGALSTELGLSAVQEELDGDDEVSPAIRWGLDYNRYFFAKRVELFHRQSLLIIPEDDRGQVLSSSSGLRFALNHRIDTAFRVDLNYETDPTPGNEKTDTTYTLGLGIRF
;
A
#
# COMPACT_ATOMS: atom_id res chain seq x y z
N GLY A 1 10.51 3.52 1.72
CA GLY A 1 10.31 4.24 0.47
C GLY A 1 10.79 5.68 0.57
N PHE A 2 11.20 6.23 -0.54
CA PHE A 2 11.69 7.60 -0.67
C PHE A 2 10.87 8.33 -1.73
N LYS A 3 10.46 9.58 -1.43
CA LYS A 3 9.77 10.47 -2.40
C LYS A 3 10.55 11.76 -2.55
N LEU A 4 10.77 12.17 -3.79
CA LEU A 4 11.41 13.43 -4.15
C LEU A 4 10.43 14.28 -4.95
N PHE A 5 10.03 15.41 -4.43
CA PHE A 5 9.18 16.37 -5.14
C PHE A 5 10.00 17.13 -6.18
N LEU A 6 9.56 17.05 -7.42
CA LEU A 6 10.15 17.74 -8.57
C LEU A 6 9.49 19.10 -8.80
N SER A 7 8.26 19.25 -8.34
CA SER A 7 7.48 20.48 -8.30
C SER A 7 6.46 20.39 -7.16
N ASP A 8 5.59 21.39 -7.02
CA ASP A 8 4.52 21.40 -6.02
C ASP A 8 3.53 20.22 -6.16
N GLN A 9 3.45 19.63 -7.35
CA GLN A 9 2.49 18.60 -7.65
C GLN A 9 3.14 17.28 -8.11
N TRP A 10 4.27 17.33 -8.80
CA TRP A 10 4.94 16.14 -9.32
C TRP A 10 6.00 15.63 -8.36
N PHE A 11 6.03 14.34 -8.14
CA PHE A 11 7.07 13.68 -7.38
C PHE A 11 7.58 12.42 -8.08
N SER A 12 8.83 12.08 -7.83
CA SER A 12 9.37 10.76 -8.11
C SER A 12 9.43 9.93 -6.83
N SER A 13 9.30 8.64 -6.95
CA SER A 13 9.39 7.70 -5.84
C SER A 13 10.39 6.60 -6.12
N ALA A 14 11.01 6.11 -5.07
CA ALA A 14 11.79 4.90 -5.06
C ALA A 14 11.44 4.10 -3.82
N ASN A 15 11.25 2.81 -3.96
CA ASN A 15 10.97 1.93 -2.85
C ASN A 15 11.79 0.64 -2.96
N ALA A 16 12.12 0.10 -1.82
CA ALA A 16 12.68 -1.22 -1.68
C ALA A 16 11.96 -1.93 -0.53
N GLU A 17 11.54 -3.14 -0.76
CA GLU A 17 10.88 -3.99 0.22
C GLU A 17 11.60 -5.33 0.30
N TYR A 18 11.79 -5.79 1.51
CA TYR A 18 12.29 -7.13 1.79
C TYR A 18 11.23 -7.88 2.59
N PHE A 19 10.89 -9.05 2.13
CA PHE A 19 9.93 -9.93 2.78
C PHE A 19 10.50 -11.34 2.87
N SER A 20 10.38 -11.94 4.05
CA SER A 20 10.71 -13.34 4.28
C SER A 20 9.61 -13.95 5.13
N ASP A 21 8.99 -15.00 4.64
CA ASP A 21 7.95 -15.74 5.36
C ASP A 21 8.22 -17.24 5.28
N PRO A 22 8.83 -17.84 6.32
CA PRO A 22 9.13 -19.26 6.33
C PRO A 22 7.88 -20.16 6.43
N ILE A 23 6.73 -19.60 6.79
CA ILE A 23 5.48 -20.36 6.92
C ILE A 23 4.81 -20.58 5.57
N LYS A 24 5.02 -19.67 4.61
CA LYS A 24 4.43 -19.75 3.26
C LYS A 24 5.36 -20.33 2.20
N ASP A 25 6.45 -20.99 2.59
CA ASP A 25 7.48 -21.53 1.70
C ASP A 25 8.14 -20.47 0.78
N VAL A 26 8.06 -19.21 1.15
CA VAL A 26 8.76 -18.10 0.49
C VAL A 26 10.02 -17.82 1.28
N ASP A 27 11.17 -18.26 0.78
CA ASP A 27 12.44 -18.08 1.47
C ASP A 27 12.84 -16.60 1.53
N GLN A 28 12.77 -15.91 0.40
CA GLN A 28 13.07 -14.48 0.31
C GLN A 28 12.30 -13.83 -0.85
N ARG A 29 11.81 -12.63 -0.61
CA ARG A 29 11.28 -11.75 -1.67
C ARG A 29 11.90 -10.36 -1.51
N ILE A 30 12.56 -9.89 -2.55
CA ILE A 30 13.09 -8.53 -2.65
C ILE A 30 12.35 -7.82 -3.77
N SER A 31 11.78 -6.66 -3.48
CA SER A 31 11.12 -5.81 -4.46
C SER A 31 11.80 -4.44 -4.47
N VAL A 32 12.21 -4.00 -5.64
CA VAL A 32 12.76 -2.67 -5.87
C VAL A 32 11.95 -1.98 -6.95
N GLY A 33 11.52 -0.76 -6.69
CA GLY A 33 10.68 -0.02 -7.63
C GLY A 33 11.02 1.46 -7.69
N MET A 34 10.66 2.06 -8.81
CA MET A 34 10.67 3.49 -9.03
C MET A 34 9.41 3.94 -9.74
N GLY A 35 8.97 5.16 -9.47
CA GLY A 35 7.75 5.67 -10.05
C GLY A 35 7.72 7.18 -10.11
N ALA A 36 6.66 7.66 -10.73
CA ALA A 36 6.28 9.07 -10.75
C ALA A 36 4.85 9.21 -10.26
N GLY A 37 4.61 10.25 -9.51
CA GLY A 37 3.28 10.52 -8.97
C GLY A 37 2.89 11.98 -9.11
N TYR A 38 1.61 12.18 -8.95
CA TYR A 38 0.98 13.49 -9.02
C TYR A 38 0.11 13.73 -7.79
N GLN A 39 0.34 14.87 -7.16
CA GLN A 39 -0.41 15.36 -6.02
C GLN A 39 -1.53 16.30 -6.52
N PHE A 40 -2.77 15.81 -6.51
CA PHE A 40 -3.93 16.60 -6.95
C PHE A 40 -4.30 17.66 -5.94
N VAL A 41 -4.28 17.31 -4.66
CA VAL A 41 -4.63 18.16 -3.54
C VAL A 41 -3.68 17.87 -2.39
N ASP A 42 -3.19 18.93 -1.77
CA ASP A 42 -2.46 18.85 -0.50
C ASP A 42 -2.70 20.17 0.25
N ASN A 43 -3.62 20.14 1.20
CA ASN A 43 -3.97 21.28 2.01
C ASN A 43 -4.38 20.84 3.43
N SER A 44 -4.75 21.80 4.28
CA SER A 44 -5.14 21.54 5.67
C SER A 44 -6.40 20.67 5.82
N PHE A 45 -7.20 20.52 4.75
CA PHE A 45 -8.43 19.71 4.77
C PHE A 45 -8.22 18.28 4.29
N GLY A 46 -7.14 18.03 3.58
CA GLY A 46 -6.84 16.70 3.08
C GLY A 46 -5.83 16.67 1.94
N ALA A 47 -5.55 15.47 1.48
CA ALA A 47 -4.62 15.23 0.38
C ALA A 47 -5.13 14.12 -0.53
N LEU A 48 -4.79 14.22 -1.81
CA LEU A 48 -5.06 13.22 -2.82
C LEU A 48 -3.87 13.13 -3.76
N SER A 49 -3.29 11.97 -3.86
CA SER A 49 -2.19 11.70 -4.78
C SER A 49 -2.34 10.35 -5.47
N THR A 50 -1.79 10.25 -6.66
CA THR A 50 -1.65 8.98 -7.38
C THR A 50 -0.21 8.79 -7.82
N GLU A 51 0.18 7.54 -7.96
CA GLU A 51 1.53 7.15 -8.34
C GLU A 51 1.48 5.98 -9.33
N LEU A 52 2.30 6.05 -10.35
CA LEU A 52 2.51 4.96 -11.30
C LEU A 52 4.00 4.64 -11.32
N GLY A 53 4.35 3.37 -11.17
CA GLY A 53 5.74 2.93 -11.11
C GLY A 53 5.98 1.60 -11.76
N LEU A 54 7.25 1.32 -11.95
CA LEU A 54 7.77 0.03 -12.36
C LEU A 54 8.56 -0.57 -11.21
N SER A 55 8.42 -1.86 -11.00
CA SER A 55 9.18 -2.59 -10.00
C SER A 55 9.71 -3.89 -10.55
N ALA A 56 10.80 -4.36 -9.95
CA ALA A 56 11.33 -5.69 -10.15
C ALA A 56 11.18 -6.47 -8.84
N VAL A 57 10.58 -7.63 -8.93
CA VAL A 57 10.37 -8.53 -7.80
C VAL A 57 11.25 -9.75 -8.00
N GLN A 58 12.17 -9.96 -7.07
CA GLN A 58 12.99 -11.18 -7.02
C GLN A 58 12.43 -12.09 -5.93
N GLU A 59 12.08 -13.31 -6.30
CA GLU A 59 11.65 -14.35 -5.39
C GLU A 59 12.61 -15.53 -5.45
N GLU A 60 12.99 -16.04 -4.29
CA GLU A 60 13.67 -17.29 -4.13
C GLU A 60 12.66 -18.34 -3.63
N LEU A 61 12.35 -19.31 -4.50
CA LEU A 61 11.48 -20.44 -4.23
C LEU A 61 12.26 -21.72 -4.50
N ASP A 62 12.41 -22.57 -3.48
CA ASP A 62 13.07 -23.90 -3.58
C ASP A 62 14.47 -23.88 -4.24
N GLY A 63 15.22 -22.76 -4.08
CA GLY A 63 16.56 -22.61 -4.63
C GLY A 63 16.62 -22.05 -6.06
N ASP A 64 15.48 -21.72 -6.65
CA ASP A 64 15.40 -21.04 -7.94
C ASP A 64 15.14 -19.54 -7.73
N ASP A 65 16.01 -18.70 -8.28
CA ASP A 65 15.87 -17.25 -8.31
C ASP A 65 15.09 -16.83 -9.54
N GLU A 66 13.97 -16.17 -9.36
CA GLU A 66 13.16 -15.60 -10.43
C GLU A 66 13.00 -14.11 -10.24
N VAL A 67 13.29 -13.33 -11.28
CA VAL A 67 13.08 -11.89 -11.32
C VAL A 67 11.93 -11.57 -12.27
N SER A 68 10.88 -10.95 -11.77
CA SER A 68 9.71 -10.59 -12.54
C SER A 68 9.51 -9.07 -12.56
N PRO A 69 9.36 -8.44 -13.73
CA PRO A 69 8.95 -7.04 -13.79
C PRO A 69 7.48 -6.91 -13.39
N ALA A 70 7.15 -5.80 -12.74
CA ALA A 70 5.80 -5.50 -12.33
C ALA A 70 5.49 -4.02 -12.55
N ILE A 71 4.23 -3.73 -12.85
CA ILE A 71 3.67 -2.37 -12.90
C ILE A 71 2.90 -2.14 -11.61
N ARG A 72 3.19 -1.05 -10.96
CA ARG A 72 2.52 -0.65 -9.72
C ARG A 72 1.79 0.66 -9.91
N TRP A 73 0.54 0.67 -9.53
CA TRP A 73 -0.27 1.88 -9.41
C TRP A 73 -0.71 2.05 -7.96
N GLY A 74 -0.69 3.28 -7.47
CA GLY A 74 -1.08 3.62 -6.11
C GLY A 74 -1.96 4.86 -6.06
N LEU A 75 -2.86 4.87 -5.09
CA LEU A 75 -3.72 6.00 -4.75
C LEU A 75 -3.68 6.20 -3.24
N ASP A 76 -3.40 7.42 -2.82
CA ASP A 76 -3.48 7.86 -1.42
C ASP A 76 -4.47 9.02 -1.30
N TYR A 77 -5.46 8.85 -0.46
CA TYR A 77 -6.48 9.85 -0.16
C TYR A 77 -6.69 9.98 1.33
N ASN A 78 -6.73 11.21 1.83
CA ASN A 78 -7.21 11.49 3.16
C ASN A 78 -7.96 12.81 3.20
N ARG A 79 -8.92 12.91 4.10
CA ARG A 79 -9.69 14.12 4.33
C ARG A 79 -10.03 14.27 5.80
N TYR A 80 -9.90 15.51 6.29
CA TYR A 80 -10.23 15.88 7.65
C TYR A 80 -11.59 16.57 7.72
N PHE A 81 -12.36 16.23 8.73
CA PHE A 81 -13.66 16.80 9.05
C PHE A 81 -13.68 17.28 10.51
N PHE A 82 -14.63 18.16 10.82
CA PHE A 82 -14.87 18.64 12.19
C PHE A 82 -13.62 19.18 12.90
N ALA A 83 -12.94 20.14 12.27
CA ALA A 83 -11.71 20.73 12.80
C ALA A 83 -10.62 19.68 13.09
N LYS A 84 -10.42 18.73 12.17
CA LYS A 84 -9.45 17.64 12.24
C LYS A 84 -9.72 16.59 13.33
N ARG A 85 -10.95 16.52 13.86
CA ARG A 85 -11.34 15.48 14.80
C ARG A 85 -11.61 14.14 14.14
N VAL A 86 -12.03 14.15 12.88
CA VAL A 86 -12.29 12.96 12.09
C VAL A 86 -11.43 12.99 10.85
N GLU A 87 -10.68 11.93 10.62
CA GLU A 87 -9.91 11.71 9.40
C GLU A 87 -10.47 10.49 8.67
N LEU A 88 -10.90 10.69 7.43
CA LEU A 88 -11.17 9.62 6.49
C LEU A 88 -9.90 9.37 5.67
N PHE A 89 -9.43 8.14 5.63
CA PHE A 89 -8.29 7.78 4.80
C PHE A 89 -8.63 6.58 3.91
N HIS A 90 -8.05 6.59 2.72
CA HIS A 90 -8.15 5.50 1.76
C HIS A 90 -6.81 5.38 1.04
N ARG A 91 -6.28 4.17 1.03
CA ARG A 91 -5.08 3.82 0.27
C ARG A 91 -5.37 2.61 -0.58
N GLN A 92 -5.00 2.68 -1.84
CA GLN A 92 -5.18 1.58 -2.77
C GLN A 92 -3.90 1.38 -3.57
N SER A 93 -3.53 0.13 -3.79
CA SER A 93 -2.43 -0.23 -4.65
C SER A 93 -2.80 -1.41 -5.53
N LEU A 94 -2.39 -1.35 -6.79
CA LEU A 94 -2.53 -2.41 -7.77
C LEU A 94 -1.14 -2.78 -8.27
N LEU A 95 -0.80 -4.05 -8.16
CA LEU A 95 0.42 -4.62 -8.70
C LEU A 95 0.05 -5.59 -9.83
N ILE A 96 0.62 -5.38 -11.00
CA ILE A 96 0.42 -6.22 -12.17
C ILE A 96 1.76 -6.84 -12.54
N ILE A 97 1.82 -8.16 -12.57
CA ILE A 97 3.01 -8.94 -12.94
C ILE A 97 2.72 -9.63 -14.28
N PRO A 98 3.18 -9.06 -15.44
CA PRO A 98 2.74 -9.55 -16.75
C PRO A 98 3.40 -10.86 -17.19
N GLU A 99 4.58 -11.21 -16.68
CA GLU A 99 5.36 -12.35 -17.18
C GLU A 99 4.98 -13.70 -16.58
N ASP A 100 4.28 -13.70 -15.47
CA ASP A 100 3.88 -14.94 -14.80
C ASP A 100 2.37 -15.04 -14.70
N ASP A 101 1.89 -16.26 -14.64
CA ASP A 101 0.51 -16.59 -14.24
C ASP A 101 0.17 -16.10 -12.81
N ARG A 102 0.98 -15.24 -12.23
CA ARG A 102 0.80 -14.62 -10.90
C ARG A 102 -0.28 -13.56 -10.87
N GLY A 103 -0.67 -13.05 -12.04
CA GLY A 103 -1.81 -12.18 -12.19
C GLY A 103 -1.66 -10.80 -11.57
N GLN A 104 -2.68 -10.36 -10.88
CA GLN A 104 -2.81 -9.02 -10.30
C GLN A 104 -3.03 -9.12 -8.79
N VAL A 105 -2.39 -8.23 -8.05
CA VAL A 105 -2.62 -8.07 -6.61
C VAL A 105 -3.18 -6.67 -6.35
N LEU A 106 -4.40 -6.62 -5.85
CA LEU A 106 -5.06 -5.40 -5.43
C LEU A 106 -5.10 -5.34 -3.91
N SER A 107 -4.54 -4.30 -3.35
CA SER A 107 -4.62 -4.02 -1.91
C SER A 107 -5.33 -2.71 -1.68
N SER A 108 -6.30 -2.70 -0.79
CA SER A 108 -7.09 -1.53 -0.42
C SER A 108 -7.18 -1.42 1.10
N SER A 109 -6.91 -0.26 1.63
CA SER A 109 -7.03 0.05 3.05
C SER A 109 -7.85 1.32 3.21
N SER A 110 -8.96 1.23 3.91
CA SER A 110 -9.85 2.36 4.16
C SER A 110 -10.17 2.44 5.65
N GLY A 111 -10.28 3.64 6.18
CA GLY A 111 -10.61 3.78 7.57
C GLY A 111 -11.00 5.17 7.99
N LEU A 112 -11.46 5.22 9.21
CA LEU A 112 -11.82 6.44 9.92
C LEU A 112 -11.01 6.52 11.21
N ARG A 113 -10.44 7.68 11.47
CA ARG A 113 -9.76 7.99 12.71
C ARG A 113 -10.51 9.10 13.42
N PHE A 114 -10.79 8.90 14.70
CA PHE A 114 -11.49 9.84 15.56
C PHE A 114 -10.57 10.30 16.69
N ALA A 115 -10.35 11.59 16.80
CA ALA A 115 -9.68 12.17 17.96
C ALA A 115 -10.73 12.36 19.07
N LEU A 116 -10.68 11.53 20.12
CA LEU A 116 -11.57 11.61 21.27
C LEU A 116 -11.22 12.82 22.14
N ASN A 117 -9.92 13.05 22.32
CA ASN A 117 -9.36 14.24 22.98
C ASN A 117 -7.91 14.46 22.49
N HIS A 118 -7.17 15.42 23.10
CA HIS A 118 -5.80 15.72 22.67
C HIS A 118 -4.77 14.60 22.99
N ARG A 119 -5.19 13.55 23.69
CA ARG A 119 -4.30 12.44 24.07
C ARG A 119 -4.75 11.09 23.52
N ILE A 120 -6.03 10.93 23.22
CA ILE A 120 -6.61 9.64 22.85
C ILE A 120 -7.27 9.77 21.50
N ASP A 121 -6.91 8.87 20.60
CA ASP A 121 -7.60 8.66 19.32
C ASP A 121 -8.02 7.20 19.17
N THR A 122 -9.02 6.97 18.35
CA THR A 122 -9.45 5.65 17.94
C THR A 122 -9.52 5.59 16.43
N ALA A 123 -9.20 4.44 15.86
CA ALA A 123 -9.24 4.22 14.42
C ALA A 123 -9.94 2.90 14.10
N PHE A 124 -10.78 2.95 13.11
CA PHE A 124 -11.37 1.77 12.48
C PHE A 124 -10.83 1.65 11.06
N ARG A 125 -10.31 0.48 10.69
CA ARG A 125 -9.71 0.23 9.38
C ARG A 125 -10.23 -1.08 8.80
N VAL A 126 -10.47 -1.07 7.51
CA VAL A 126 -10.78 -2.25 6.71
C VAL A 126 -9.70 -2.40 5.65
N ASP A 127 -9.01 -3.51 5.68
CA ASP A 127 -8.01 -3.89 4.70
C ASP A 127 -8.59 -5.01 3.81
N LEU A 128 -8.47 -4.84 2.50
CA LEU A 128 -8.91 -5.81 1.52
C LEU A 128 -7.74 -6.12 0.58
N ASN A 129 -7.41 -7.39 0.48
CA ASN A 129 -6.43 -7.90 -0.46
C ASN A 129 -7.10 -8.86 -1.43
N TYR A 130 -6.89 -8.64 -2.70
CA TYR A 130 -7.40 -9.48 -3.78
C TYR A 130 -6.25 -9.91 -4.68
N GLU A 131 -6.14 -11.22 -4.90
CA GLU A 131 -5.18 -11.82 -5.81
C GLU A 131 -5.92 -12.63 -6.88
N THR A 132 -5.57 -12.42 -8.15
CA THR A 132 -6.20 -13.16 -9.25
C THR A 132 -5.72 -14.60 -9.33
N ASP A 133 -4.50 -14.88 -8.88
CA ASP A 133 -3.91 -16.22 -8.89
C ASP A 133 -3.22 -16.52 -7.56
N PRO A 134 -4.01 -16.82 -6.50
CA PRO A 134 -3.44 -17.15 -5.20
C PRO A 134 -2.77 -18.53 -5.22
N THR A 135 -1.81 -18.72 -4.33
CA THR A 135 -1.23 -20.04 -4.06
C THR A 135 -2.34 -21.07 -3.74
N PRO A 136 -2.20 -22.33 -4.20
CA PRO A 136 -3.20 -23.36 -3.92
C PRO A 136 -3.53 -23.48 -2.43
N GLY A 137 -4.83 -23.41 -2.11
CA GLY A 137 -5.34 -23.45 -0.74
C GLY A 137 -5.63 -22.07 -0.12
N ASN A 138 -5.29 -20.95 -0.77
CA ASN A 138 -5.61 -19.61 -0.32
C ASN A 138 -6.82 -19.05 -1.06
N GLU A 139 -7.59 -18.22 -0.36
CA GLU A 139 -8.72 -17.50 -0.96
C GLU A 139 -8.24 -16.33 -1.83
N LYS A 140 -8.99 -16.02 -2.88
CA LYS A 140 -8.68 -14.87 -3.77
C LYS A 140 -8.86 -13.52 -3.08
N THR A 141 -9.74 -13.45 -2.10
CA THR A 141 -10.05 -12.21 -1.37
C THR A 141 -9.85 -12.43 0.12
N ASP A 142 -9.09 -11.56 0.73
CA ASP A 142 -8.86 -11.52 2.17
C ASP A 142 -9.26 -10.14 2.70
N THR A 143 -10.10 -10.13 3.74
CA THR A 143 -10.60 -8.90 4.35
C THR A 143 -10.29 -8.91 5.84
N THR A 144 -9.62 -7.86 6.31
CA THR A 144 -9.25 -7.69 7.71
C THR A 144 -9.86 -6.41 8.28
N TYR A 145 -10.48 -6.54 9.44
CA TYR A 145 -11.04 -5.41 10.20
C TYR A 145 -10.16 -5.14 11.41
N THR A 146 -9.74 -3.91 11.56
CA THR A 146 -8.89 -3.50 12.67
C THR A 146 -9.52 -2.34 13.43
N LEU A 147 -9.63 -2.49 14.74
CA LEU A 147 -9.98 -1.41 15.66
C LEU A 147 -8.77 -1.11 16.53
N GLY A 148 -8.29 0.11 16.48
CA GLY A 148 -7.12 0.57 17.21
C GLY A 148 -7.44 1.69 18.17
N LEU A 149 -6.72 1.73 19.29
CA LEU A 149 -6.72 2.83 20.25
C LEU A 149 -5.31 3.40 20.34
N GLY A 150 -5.16 4.69 20.08
CA GLY A 150 -3.89 5.40 20.15
C GLY A 150 -3.85 6.35 21.34
N ILE A 151 -2.70 6.43 21.99
CA ILE A 151 -2.43 7.39 23.07
C ILE A 151 -1.24 8.25 22.66
N ARG A 152 -1.41 9.57 22.73
CA ARG A 152 -0.34 10.54 22.48
C ARG A 152 0.22 11.03 23.81
N PHE A 153 1.51 10.98 23.93
CA PHE A 153 2.25 11.45 25.12
C PHE A 153 2.69 12.90 24.95
#